data_86ee938869eb8818ce8ea9abad8a0ae4
#
_entry.id   86ee938869eb8818ce8ea9abad8a0ae4
#
_cell.length_a   1.000
_cell.length_b   1.000
_cell.length_c   1.000
_cell.angle_alpha   90.00
_cell.angle_beta   90.00
_cell.angle_gamma   90.00
#
_symmetry.space_group_name_H-M   'P 1'
#
loop_
_entity.id
_entity.type
_entity.pdbx_description
1 polymer ?
#
loop_
_entity_poly.entity_id
_entity_poly.type
_entity_poly.pdbx_seq_one_letter_code
_entity_poly.pdbx_strand_id
1 'polypeptide(L)'
;GVAVVTASSFSMAMRVWDGVTDPFIGYFVDKTNGKFGKNRPFMIIGQIILCVMSFILFHVTHRLPENTAIRFGFFIVISAIYYIGYTFQCVVTKSAQTCLTNDPKQRPLFSIFDGVYNSLLWTIMAVIAAKLSTKYGSFYSVDLFHDLWVIIAIGSAIATVIAVISIAPKDRTEFFGTGKSERIRAKDYWDILKNNRAIQMLVVAASTDKLAGNARTTTVQIVMFGIVAGNFAISGTIMGYITIPAMILMMFGIGTLATRLGQRKGMLIGTIGGIVM
;
A
#
# COMPACT_ATOMS: atom_id res chain seq x y z
N GLY A 1 4.75 -14.33 23.86
CA GLY A 1 4.26 -13.43 22.80
C GLY A 1 4.33 -11.97 23.23
N VAL A 2 4.59 -11.11 22.28
CA VAL A 2 4.55 -9.66 22.50
C VAL A 2 3.13 -9.29 22.85
N ALA A 3 2.91 -8.54 23.93
CA ALA A 3 1.57 -8.12 24.33
C ALA A 3 0.92 -7.29 23.20
N VAL A 4 -0.38 -7.42 23.01
CA VAL A 4 -1.15 -6.72 21.96
C VAL A 4 -0.89 -5.22 22.00
N VAL A 5 -0.77 -4.63 23.17
CA VAL A 5 -0.45 -3.21 23.38
C VAL A 5 0.92 -2.84 22.78
N THR A 6 1.94 -3.68 22.99
CA THR A 6 3.28 -3.46 22.44
C THR A 6 3.27 -3.57 20.91
N ALA A 7 2.54 -4.54 20.36
CA ALA A 7 2.38 -4.68 18.91
C ALA A 7 1.65 -3.48 18.27
N SER A 8 0.62 -2.98 18.95
CA SER A 8 -0.13 -1.79 18.49
C SER A 8 0.74 -0.53 18.54
N SER A 9 1.48 -0.33 19.63
CA SER A 9 2.41 0.80 19.79
C SER A 9 3.53 0.76 18.75
N PHE A 10 4.05 -0.43 18.46
CA PHE A 10 5.03 -0.63 17.39
C PHE A 10 4.47 -0.28 16.02
N SER A 11 3.25 -0.75 15.71
CA SER A 11 2.59 -0.43 14.45
C SER A 11 2.40 1.09 14.27
N MET A 12 2.03 1.79 15.35
CA MET A 12 1.91 3.25 15.35
C MET A 12 3.26 3.94 15.14
N ALA A 13 4.32 3.48 15.79
CA ALA A 13 5.68 4.01 15.61
C ALA A 13 6.17 3.83 14.16
N MET A 14 5.87 2.70 13.52
CA MET A 14 6.22 2.46 12.11
C MET A 14 5.44 3.38 11.16
N ARG A 15 4.22 3.78 11.48
CA ARG A 15 3.48 4.79 10.69
C ARG A 15 4.11 6.17 10.78
N VAL A 16 4.64 6.55 11.95
CA VAL A 16 5.43 7.78 12.10
C VAL A 16 6.72 7.68 11.29
N TRP A 17 7.39 6.53 11.32
CA TRP A 17 8.58 6.25 10.53
C TRP A 17 8.32 6.41 9.02
N ASP A 18 7.22 5.85 8.50
CA ASP A 18 6.76 6.05 7.12
C ASP A 18 6.62 7.56 6.81
N GLY A 19 5.91 8.30 7.65
CA GLY A 19 5.70 9.73 7.45
C GLY A 19 6.99 10.56 7.40
N VAL A 20 8.07 10.09 8.06
CA VAL A 20 9.38 10.71 7.99
C VAL A 20 10.14 10.29 6.72
N THR A 21 10.10 9.01 6.38
CA THR A 21 10.87 8.46 5.24
C THR A 21 10.27 8.82 3.88
N ASP A 22 8.95 8.96 3.76
CA ASP A 22 8.25 9.26 2.52
C ASP A 22 8.78 10.52 1.79
N PRO A 23 8.91 11.69 2.44
CA PRO A 23 9.44 12.89 1.79
C PRO A 23 10.89 12.73 1.33
N PHE A 24 11.73 12.04 2.12
CA PHE A 24 13.12 11.79 1.74
C PHE A 24 13.21 10.91 0.50
N ILE A 25 12.48 9.81 0.49
CA ILE A 25 12.47 8.88 -0.64
C ILE A 25 11.86 9.55 -1.87
N GLY A 26 10.77 10.31 -1.73
CA GLY A 26 10.20 11.11 -2.80
C GLY A 26 11.23 12.06 -3.41
N TYR A 27 12.00 12.77 -2.58
CA TYR A 27 13.06 13.66 -3.03
C TYR A 27 14.15 12.90 -3.82
N PHE A 28 14.60 11.73 -3.34
CA PHE A 28 15.59 10.92 -4.05
C PHE A 28 15.08 10.43 -5.40
N VAL A 29 13.85 9.95 -5.45
CA VAL A 29 13.21 9.51 -6.70
C VAL A 29 13.09 10.68 -7.68
N ASP A 30 12.68 11.85 -7.22
CA ASP A 30 12.51 13.04 -8.06
C ASP A 30 13.84 13.57 -8.62
N LYS A 31 14.92 13.40 -7.89
CA LYS A 31 16.25 13.87 -8.31
C LYS A 31 16.99 12.91 -9.24
N THR A 32 16.49 11.69 -9.36
CA THR A 32 17.14 10.65 -10.16
C THR A 32 16.72 10.75 -11.62
N ASN A 33 17.71 11.00 -12.51
CA ASN A 33 17.56 11.04 -13.96
C ASN A 33 18.67 10.18 -14.59
N GLY A 34 18.52 8.85 -14.50
CA GLY A 34 19.51 7.90 -15.02
C GLY A 34 19.14 7.32 -16.38
N LYS A 35 20.10 6.61 -17.02
CA LYS A 35 19.88 5.86 -18.26
C LYS A 35 18.79 4.79 -18.13
N PHE A 36 18.55 4.28 -16.92
CA PHE A 36 17.50 3.31 -16.62
C PHE A 36 16.14 3.95 -16.28
N GLY A 37 15.98 5.25 -16.52
CA GLY A 37 14.79 6.01 -16.14
C GLY A 37 14.82 6.49 -14.70
N LYS A 38 13.69 7.06 -14.26
CA LYS A 38 13.51 7.63 -12.93
C LYS A 38 12.95 6.58 -11.97
N ASN A 39 11.97 5.80 -12.41
CA ASN A 39 11.15 4.94 -11.55
C ASN A 39 11.69 3.51 -11.44
N ARG A 40 12.18 2.93 -12.55
CA ARG A 40 12.62 1.53 -12.62
C ARG A 40 13.67 1.12 -11.58
N PRO A 41 14.76 1.89 -11.34
CA PRO A 41 15.75 1.50 -10.35
C PRO A 41 15.16 1.34 -8.95
N PHE A 42 14.25 2.24 -8.57
CA PHE A 42 13.63 2.21 -7.25
C PHE A 42 12.58 1.11 -7.10
N MET A 43 11.89 0.73 -8.20
CA MET A 43 11.04 -0.47 -8.22
C MET A 43 11.84 -1.73 -7.88
N ILE A 44 13.01 -1.88 -8.51
CA ILE A 44 13.88 -3.05 -8.31
C ILE A 44 14.46 -3.04 -6.90
N ILE A 45 15.03 -1.91 -6.46
CA ILE A 45 15.62 -1.76 -5.12
C ILE A 45 14.57 -2.00 -4.04
N GLY A 46 13.40 -1.38 -4.17
CA GLY A 46 12.29 -1.57 -3.23
C GLY A 46 11.86 -3.03 -3.14
N GLN A 47 11.73 -3.73 -4.28
CA GLN A 47 11.37 -5.15 -4.31
C GLN A 47 12.44 -6.04 -3.65
N ILE A 48 13.72 -5.78 -3.90
CA ILE A 48 14.80 -6.54 -3.27
C ILE A 48 14.78 -6.35 -1.75
N ILE A 49 14.64 -5.11 -1.28
CA ILE A 49 14.56 -4.81 0.16
C ILE A 49 13.35 -5.53 0.78
N LEU A 50 12.18 -5.44 0.15
CA LEU A 50 10.98 -6.11 0.64
C LEU A 50 11.14 -7.63 0.72
N CYS A 51 11.67 -8.27 -0.32
CA CYS A 51 11.90 -9.71 -0.34
C CYS A 51 12.92 -10.14 0.72
N VAL A 52 14.05 -9.46 0.82
CA VAL A 52 15.13 -9.82 1.77
C VAL A 52 14.68 -9.59 3.21
N MET A 53 14.09 -8.43 3.51
CA MET A 53 13.67 -8.12 4.89
C MET A 53 12.50 -8.99 5.33
N SER A 54 11.53 -9.27 4.46
CA SER A 54 10.44 -10.20 4.79
C SER A 54 10.94 -11.63 4.93
N PHE A 55 11.92 -12.07 4.13
CA PHE A 55 12.57 -13.37 4.34
C PHE A 55 13.18 -13.47 5.73
N ILE A 56 13.94 -12.45 6.13
CA ILE A 56 14.57 -12.41 7.45
C ILE A 56 13.50 -12.43 8.57
N LEU A 57 12.42 -11.65 8.41
CA LEU A 57 11.33 -11.61 9.39
C LEU A 57 10.67 -12.98 9.58
N PHE A 58 10.37 -13.69 8.50
CA PHE A 58 9.63 -14.95 8.60
C PHE A 58 10.50 -16.19 8.81
N HIS A 59 11.76 -16.20 8.33
CA HIS A 59 12.60 -17.39 8.38
C HIS A 59 13.71 -17.33 9.42
N VAL A 60 14.14 -16.15 9.85
CA VAL A 60 15.30 -15.98 10.76
C VAL A 60 14.87 -15.61 12.16
N THR A 61 13.85 -14.75 12.31
CA THR A 61 13.47 -14.19 13.63
C THR A 61 13.14 -15.26 14.68
N HIS A 62 12.54 -16.38 14.29
CA HIS A 62 12.21 -17.46 15.22
C HIS A 62 13.42 -18.26 15.71
N ARG A 63 14.55 -18.20 14.99
CA ARG A 63 15.81 -18.90 15.32
C ARG A 63 16.71 -18.10 16.27
N LEU A 64 16.36 -16.86 16.56
CA LEU A 64 17.12 -16.01 17.48
C LEU A 64 17.05 -16.54 18.92
N PRO A 65 18.08 -16.27 19.75
CA PRO A 65 18.06 -16.61 21.18
C PRO A 65 16.79 -16.14 21.88
N GLU A 66 16.36 -16.83 22.94
CA GLU A 66 15.12 -16.53 23.67
C GLU A 66 15.14 -15.22 24.49
N ASN A 67 16.11 -14.36 24.27
CA ASN A 67 16.16 -13.05 24.88
C ASN A 67 15.17 -12.10 24.18
N THR A 68 14.13 -11.71 24.92
CA THR A 68 13.05 -10.85 24.42
C THR A 68 13.56 -9.49 23.90
N ALA A 69 14.56 -8.90 24.56
CA ALA A 69 15.11 -7.61 24.16
C ALA A 69 15.83 -7.71 22.81
N ILE A 70 16.61 -8.78 22.60
CA ILE A 70 17.33 -9.02 21.35
C ILE A 70 16.34 -9.28 20.21
N ARG A 71 15.35 -10.15 20.42
CA ARG A 71 14.30 -10.44 19.42
C ARG A 71 13.51 -9.20 19.04
N PHE A 72 13.16 -8.39 20.02
CA PHE A 72 12.39 -7.17 19.79
C PHE A 72 13.22 -6.10 19.07
N GLY A 73 14.47 -5.88 19.50
CA GLY A 73 15.38 -4.95 18.83
C GLY A 73 15.66 -5.34 17.37
N PHE A 74 15.90 -6.62 17.12
CA PHE A 74 16.08 -7.16 15.78
C PHE A 74 14.82 -6.95 14.93
N PHE A 75 13.64 -7.25 15.48
CA PHE A 75 12.37 -7.05 14.79
C PHE A 75 12.13 -5.57 14.41
N ILE A 76 12.46 -4.63 15.31
CA ILE A 76 12.34 -3.19 15.03
C ILE A 76 13.24 -2.79 13.85
N VAL A 77 14.51 -3.17 13.86
CA VAL A 77 15.48 -2.79 12.84
C VAL A 77 15.08 -3.35 11.47
N ILE A 78 14.77 -4.64 11.41
CA ILE A 78 14.38 -5.27 10.15
C ILE A 78 13.07 -4.70 9.63
N SER A 79 12.09 -4.44 10.50
CA SER A 79 10.84 -3.80 10.10
C SER A 79 11.06 -2.37 9.60
N ALA A 80 11.93 -1.58 10.24
CA ALA A 80 12.24 -0.23 9.78
C ALA A 80 12.82 -0.22 8.36
N ILE A 81 13.72 -1.16 8.06
CA ILE A 81 14.29 -1.31 6.72
C ILE A 81 13.23 -1.82 5.72
N TYR A 82 12.38 -2.76 6.14
CA TYR A 82 11.25 -3.24 5.35
C TYR A 82 10.33 -2.09 4.91
N TYR A 83 10.00 -1.19 5.85
CA TYR A 83 9.17 -0.02 5.55
C TYR A 83 9.83 0.94 4.56
N ILE A 84 11.16 1.10 4.57
CA ILE A 84 11.88 1.86 3.53
C ILE A 84 11.64 1.23 2.14
N GLY A 85 11.74 -0.09 2.02
CA GLY A 85 11.43 -0.80 0.77
C GLY A 85 9.98 -0.62 0.34
N TYR A 86 9.05 -0.65 1.29
CA TYR A 86 7.63 -0.39 1.07
C TYR A 86 7.39 1.03 0.55
N THR A 87 8.01 2.04 1.16
CA THR A 87 7.92 3.43 0.72
C THR A 87 8.45 3.61 -0.70
N PHE A 88 9.56 2.95 -1.08
CA PHE A 88 10.03 2.97 -2.47
C PHE A 88 8.94 2.50 -3.44
N GLN A 89 8.26 1.40 -3.15
CA GLN A 89 7.18 0.89 -4.00
C GLN A 89 5.98 1.85 -4.06
N CYS A 90 5.57 2.41 -2.93
CA CYS A 90 4.46 3.36 -2.87
C CYS A 90 4.73 4.63 -3.68
N VAL A 91 5.91 5.24 -3.49
CA VAL A 91 6.31 6.47 -4.17
C VAL A 91 6.39 6.24 -5.67
N VAL A 92 7.06 5.16 -6.09
CA VAL A 92 7.23 4.85 -7.51
C VAL A 92 5.90 4.52 -8.18
N THR A 93 4.99 3.81 -7.52
CA THR A 93 3.66 3.52 -8.06
C THR A 93 2.90 4.81 -8.42
N LYS A 94 2.99 5.84 -7.58
CA LYS A 94 2.35 7.14 -7.84
C LYS A 94 3.12 7.98 -8.87
N SER A 95 4.45 8.03 -8.77
CA SER A 95 5.32 8.74 -9.71
C SER A 95 5.23 8.16 -11.12
N ALA A 96 5.20 6.84 -11.27
CA ALA A 96 5.11 6.16 -12.54
C ALA A 96 3.81 6.49 -13.31
N GLN A 97 2.71 6.69 -12.61
CA GLN A 97 1.44 7.09 -13.25
C GLN A 97 1.56 8.42 -14.00
N THR A 98 2.39 9.35 -13.53
CA THR A 98 2.61 10.63 -14.21
C THR A 98 3.38 10.51 -15.52
N CYS A 99 4.19 9.45 -15.68
CA CYS A 99 4.91 9.19 -16.92
C CYS A 99 4.04 8.48 -17.98
N LEU A 100 2.96 7.80 -17.55
CA LEU A 100 2.13 7.00 -18.45
C LEU A 100 1.20 7.85 -19.30
N THR A 101 0.62 8.93 -18.74
CA THR A 101 -0.26 9.83 -19.48
C THR A 101 -0.24 11.25 -18.93
N ASN A 102 -0.31 12.21 -19.85
CA ASN A 102 -0.53 13.63 -19.56
C ASN A 102 -2.00 14.04 -19.71
N ASP A 103 -2.89 13.13 -20.19
CA ASP A 103 -4.31 13.41 -20.36
C ASP A 103 -5.05 13.32 -19.01
N PRO A 104 -5.63 14.44 -18.52
CA PRO A 104 -6.42 14.46 -17.29
C PRO A 104 -7.62 13.52 -17.31
N LYS A 105 -8.17 13.20 -18.50
CA LYS A 105 -9.32 12.29 -18.64
C LYS A 105 -8.95 10.82 -18.42
N GLN A 106 -7.69 10.46 -18.66
CA GLN A 106 -7.21 9.09 -18.47
C GLN A 106 -6.75 8.81 -17.03
N ARG A 107 -6.37 9.83 -16.27
CA ARG A 107 -5.90 9.68 -14.88
C ARG A 107 -6.89 8.94 -13.95
N PRO A 108 -8.20 9.18 -14.00
CA PRO A 108 -9.15 8.43 -13.18
C PRO A 108 -9.16 6.93 -13.47
N LEU A 109 -8.83 6.50 -14.69
CA LEU A 109 -8.75 5.07 -15.04
C LEU A 109 -7.67 4.34 -14.25
N PHE A 110 -6.53 4.98 -13.98
CA PHE A 110 -5.49 4.37 -13.15
C PHE A 110 -5.97 4.09 -11.72
N SER A 111 -6.75 4.99 -11.15
CA SER A 111 -7.33 4.78 -9.81
C SER A 111 -8.34 3.63 -9.79
N ILE A 112 -9.08 3.45 -10.88
CA ILE A 112 -10.02 2.32 -11.02
C ILE A 112 -9.25 1.01 -11.11
N PHE A 113 -8.24 0.93 -11.96
CA PHE A 113 -7.39 -0.26 -12.09
C PHE A 113 -6.65 -0.57 -10.79
N ASP A 114 -6.14 0.45 -10.09
CA ASP A 114 -5.48 0.31 -8.77
C ASP A 114 -6.46 -0.29 -7.75
N GLY A 115 -7.70 0.20 -7.70
CA GLY A 115 -8.74 -0.33 -6.82
C GLY A 115 -9.16 -1.77 -7.14
N VAL A 116 -9.35 -2.09 -8.42
CA VAL A 116 -9.70 -3.44 -8.89
C VAL A 116 -8.56 -4.42 -8.57
N TYR A 117 -7.33 -4.05 -8.91
CA TYR A 117 -6.16 -4.88 -8.67
C TYR A 117 -5.93 -5.12 -7.17
N ASN A 118 -6.04 -4.08 -6.36
CA ASN A 118 -5.93 -4.19 -4.91
C ASN A 118 -6.98 -5.14 -4.32
N SER A 119 -8.25 -4.97 -4.71
CA SER A 119 -9.34 -5.85 -4.24
C SER A 119 -9.13 -7.30 -4.66
N LEU A 120 -8.69 -7.53 -5.90
CA LEU A 120 -8.39 -8.87 -6.41
C LEU A 120 -7.25 -9.54 -5.64
N LEU A 121 -6.15 -8.83 -5.42
CA LEU A 121 -5.00 -9.35 -4.67
C LEU A 121 -5.36 -9.69 -3.23
N TRP A 122 -6.07 -8.81 -2.53
CA TRP A 122 -6.49 -9.08 -1.16
C TRP A 122 -7.41 -10.31 -1.08
N THR A 123 -8.31 -10.48 -2.05
CA THR A 123 -9.19 -11.66 -2.12
C THR A 123 -8.41 -12.94 -2.37
N ILE A 124 -7.48 -12.92 -3.35
CA ILE A 124 -6.61 -14.08 -3.64
C ILE A 124 -5.78 -14.44 -2.40
N MET A 125 -5.20 -13.46 -1.73
CA MET A 125 -4.39 -13.69 -0.53
C MET A 125 -5.21 -14.22 0.63
N ALA A 126 -6.45 -13.73 0.82
CA ALA A 126 -7.36 -14.26 1.83
C ALA A 126 -7.71 -15.74 1.58
N VAL A 127 -7.97 -16.12 0.34
CA VAL A 127 -8.24 -17.51 -0.05
C VAL A 127 -7.03 -18.41 0.16
N ILE A 128 -5.82 -17.94 -0.23
CA ILE A 128 -4.57 -18.69 -0.03
C ILE A 128 -4.31 -18.88 1.46
N ALA A 129 -4.41 -17.81 2.26
CA ALA A 129 -4.20 -17.87 3.70
C ALA A 129 -5.19 -18.82 4.39
N ALA A 130 -6.48 -18.81 3.99
CA ALA A 130 -7.48 -19.73 4.50
C ALA A 130 -7.16 -21.20 4.16
N LYS A 131 -6.74 -21.49 2.93
CA LYS A 131 -6.32 -22.85 2.53
C LYS A 131 -5.09 -23.33 3.29
N LEU A 132 -4.10 -22.46 3.45
CA LEU A 132 -2.89 -22.79 4.22
C LEU A 132 -3.19 -22.99 5.70
N SER A 133 -4.10 -22.19 6.29
CA SER A 133 -4.50 -22.38 7.69
C SER A 133 -5.22 -23.72 7.92
N THR A 134 -6.00 -24.17 6.96
CA THR A 134 -6.63 -25.50 7.00
C THR A 134 -5.58 -26.60 6.87
N LYS A 135 -4.57 -26.43 5.99
CA LYS A 135 -3.47 -27.40 5.80
C LYS A 135 -2.63 -27.57 7.08
N TYR A 136 -2.33 -26.47 7.76
CA TYR A 136 -1.48 -26.47 8.96
C TYR A 136 -2.23 -26.48 10.29
N GLY A 137 -3.56 -26.48 10.25
CA GLY A 137 -4.43 -26.56 11.44
C GLY A 137 -4.49 -25.29 12.28
N SER A 138 -3.70 -24.25 11.97
CA SER A 138 -3.66 -23.00 12.72
C SER A 138 -3.10 -21.85 11.90
N PHE A 139 -3.62 -20.64 12.14
CA PHE A 139 -3.01 -19.39 11.65
C PHE A 139 -1.70 -19.01 12.35
N TYR A 140 -1.35 -19.67 13.46
CA TYR A 140 -0.14 -19.40 14.23
C TYR A 140 1.05 -20.32 13.85
N SER A 141 0.88 -21.19 12.85
CA SER A 141 1.95 -22.08 12.39
C SER A 141 3.05 -21.29 11.68
N VAL A 142 4.32 -21.53 12.04
CA VAL A 142 5.48 -20.94 11.36
C VAL A 142 5.55 -21.40 9.90
N ASP A 143 5.26 -22.67 9.66
CA ASP A 143 5.30 -23.28 8.31
C ASP A 143 4.28 -22.65 7.37
N LEU A 144 3.11 -22.22 7.90
CA LEU A 144 2.13 -21.45 7.14
C LEU A 144 2.75 -20.15 6.61
N PHE A 145 3.47 -19.43 7.46
CA PHE A 145 4.09 -18.17 7.05
C PHE A 145 5.26 -18.38 6.10
N HIS A 146 5.98 -19.50 6.20
CA HIS A 146 7.02 -19.86 5.23
C HIS A 146 6.44 -20.09 3.83
N ASP A 147 5.41 -20.93 3.71
CA ASP A 147 4.74 -21.19 2.42
C ASP A 147 4.12 -19.90 1.85
N LEU A 148 3.46 -19.13 2.70
CA LEU A 148 2.84 -17.85 2.32
C LEU A 148 3.89 -16.86 1.81
N TRP A 149 5.04 -16.78 2.48
CA TRP A 149 6.14 -15.92 2.04
C TRP A 149 6.65 -16.32 0.65
N VAL A 150 6.85 -17.61 0.39
CA VAL A 150 7.32 -18.10 -0.92
C VAL A 150 6.35 -17.69 -2.03
N ILE A 151 5.04 -17.88 -1.81
CA ILE A 151 4.01 -17.52 -2.79
C ILE A 151 4.04 -16.01 -3.07
N ILE A 152 4.10 -15.18 -2.02
CA ILE A 152 4.14 -13.72 -2.13
C ILE A 152 5.43 -13.26 -2.80
N ALA A 153 6.58 -13.81 -2.42
CA ALA A 153 7.87 -13.41 -2.96
C ALA A 153 7.96 -13.69 -4.47
N ILE A 154 7.54 -14.89 -4.91
CA ILE A 154 7.51 -15.25 -6.34
C ILE A 154 6.51 -14.36 -7.09
N GLY A 155 5.27 -14.23 -6.58
CA GLY A 155 4.23 -13.43 -7.22
C GLY A 155 4.61 -11.95 -7.34
N SER A 156 5.16 -11.36 -6.29
CA SER A 156 5.60 -9.96 -6.30
C SER A 156 6.84 -9.73 -7.18
N ALA A 157 7.78 -10.69 -7.23
CA ALA A 157 8.93 -10.61 -8.12
C ALA A 157 8.49 -10.62 -9.59
N ILE A 158 7.60 -11.55 -9.97
CA ILE A 158 7.04 -11.62 -11.34
C ILE A 158 6.31 -10.31 -11.67
N ALA A 159 5.45 -9.82 -10.78
CA ALA A 159 4.71 -8.57 -10.97
C ALA A 159 5.66 -7.37 -11.15
N THR A 160 6.74 -7.30 -10.35
CA THR A 160 7.74 -6.24 -10.48
C THR A 160 8.48 -6.31 -11.80
N VAL A 161 8.87 -7.49 -12.27
CA VAL A 161 9.51 -7.66 -13.59
C VAL A 161 8.58 -7.19 -14.70
N ILE A 162 7.31 -7.59 -14.67
CA ILE A 162 6.30 -7.14 -15.64
C ILE A 162 6.15 -5.62 -15.60
N ALA A 163 6.07 -5.03 -14.42
CA ALA A 163 5.93 -3.59 -14.25
C ALA A 163 7.15 -2.82 -14.79
N VAL A 164 8.36 -3.29 -14.48
CA VAL A 164 9.62 -2.68 -14.97
C VAL A 164 9.73 -2.73 -16.48
N ILE A 165 9.35 -3.86 -17.10
CA ILE A 165 9.36 -4.00 -18.56
C ILE A 165 8.30 -3.11 -19.20
N SER A 166 7.08 -3.09 -18.62
CA SER A 166 5.94 -2.36 -19.17
C SER A 166 6.15 -0.85 -19.15
N ILE A 167 6.79 -0.31 -18.11
CA ILE A 167 7.05 1.13 -18.00
C ILE A 167 8.29 1.57 -18.78
N ALA A 168 9.17 0.64 -19.16
CA ALA A 168 10.45 0.95 -19.78
C ALA A 168 10.37 1.92 -21.00
N PRO A 169 9.39 1.81 -21.91
CA PRO A 169 9.27 2.73 -23.05
C PRO A 169 8.91 4.16 -22.63
N LYS A 170 8.20 4.33 -21.51
CA LYS A 170 7.67 5.61 -21.02
C LYS A 170 8.53 6.22 -19.90
N ASP A 171 9.32 5.43 -19.19
CA ASP A 171 10.21 5.90 -18.12
C ASP A 171 11.51 6.45 -18.72
N ARG A 172 11.38 7.54 -19.48
CA ARG A 172 12.49 8.27 -20.13
C ARG A 172 12.40 9.74 -19.81
N THR A 173 13.51 10.44 -19.85
CA THR A 173 13.62 11.87 -19.57
C THR A 173 12.68 12.73 -20.41
N GLU A 174 12.38 12.31 -21.64
CA GLU A 174 11.45 12.98 -22.55
C GLU A 174 10.01 13.07 -22.01
N PHE A 175 9.62 12.15 -21.13
CA PHE A 175 8.28 12.06 -20.54
C PHE A 175 8.16 12.61 -19.12
N PHE A 176 9.26 13.05 -18.51
CA PHE A 176 9.26 13.55 -17.11
C PHE A 176 8.72 14.98 -16.96
N GLY A 177 8.27 15.59 -18.04
CA GLY A 177 7.88 16.99 -18.10
C GLY A 177 9.08 17.89 -18.44
N THR A 178 8.85 18.85 -19.31
CA THR A 178 9.87 19.75 -19.84
C THR A 178 10.22 20.93 -18.92
N GLY A 179 9.71 20.94 -17.69
CA GLY A 179 10.09 21.92 -16.69
C GLY A 179 11.54 21.70 -16.26
N LYS A 180 12.40 22.74 -16.39
CA LYS A 180 13.67 22.76 -15.66
C LYS A 180 13.34 22.39 -14.22
N SER A 181 13.95 21.30 -13.71
CA SER A 181 13.82 20.92 -12.31
C SER A 181 14.29 22.10 -11.46
N GLU A 182 13.36 22.94 -11.04
CA GLU A 182 13.67 23.94 -10.04
C GLU A 182 14.19 23.20 -8.81
N ARG A 183 15.24 23.72 -8.21
CA ARG A 183 15.81 23.13 -7.00
C ARG A 183 14.81 23.32 -5.87
N ILE A 184 13.88 22.39 -5.74
CA ILE A 184 12.91 22.36 -4.66
C ILE A 184 13.68 22.11 -3.36
N ARG A 185 13.59 23.03 -2.44
CA ARG A 185 14.16 22.94 -1.10
C ARG A 185 13.11 22.37 -0.15
N ALA A 186 13.53 21.70 0.89
CA ALA A 186 12.61 21.20 1.92
C ALA A 186 11.70 22.33 2.51
N LYS A 187 12.21 23.56 2.54
CA LYS A 187 11.45 24.75 2.95
C LYS A 187 10.26 25.04 2.02
N ASP A 188 10.42 24.80 0.72
CA ASP A 188 9.37 25.08 -0.27
C ASP A 188 8.15 24.17 -0.04
N TYR A 189 8.36 22.92 0.39
CA TYR A 189 7.26 22.01 0.81
C TYR A 189 6.49 22.57 2.00
N TRP A 190 7.21 23.13 3.00
CA TRP A 190 6.59 23.73 4.16
C TRP A 190 5.82 25.01 3.81
N ASP A 191 6.39 25.84 2.96
CA ASP A 191 5.75 27.08 2.48
C ASP A 191 4.50 26.79 1.64
N ILE A 192 4.52 25.76 0.80
CA ILE A 192 3.36 25.30 0.03
C ILE A 192 2.27 24.79 0.98
N LEU A 193 2.63 23.97 1.97
CA LEU A 193 1.68 23.44 2.95
C LEU A 193 1.05 24.56 3.78
N LYS A 194 1.83 25.56 4.18
CA LYS A 194 1.38 26.69 5.00
C LYS A 194 0.51 27.68 4.23
N ASN A 195 0.84 27.94 2.96
CA ASN A 195 0.22 29.03 2.19
C ASN A 195 -0.88 28.55 1.23
N ASN A 196 -1.00 27.25 0.98
CA ASN A 196 -1.98 26.72 0.05
C ASN A 196 -3.16 26.06 0.77
N ARG A 197 -4.25 26.82 0.91
CA ARG A 197 -5.49 26.35 1.57
C ARG A 197 -6.08 25.10 0.91
N ALA A 198 -5.95 24.94 -0.42
CA ALA A 198 -6.47 23.78 -1.12
C ALA A 198 -5.72 22.51 -0.70
N ILE A 199 -4.39 22.59 -0.58
CA ILE A 199 -3.56 21.48 -0.11
C ILE A 199 -3.88 21.15 1.36
N GLN A 200 -4.03 22.16 2.22
CA GLN A 200 -4.42 21.96 3.62
C GLN A 200 -5.74 21.19 3.72
N MET A 201 -6.75 21.62 2.97
CA MET A 201 -8.07 20.94 2.97
C MET A 201 -7.98 19.53 2.41
N LEU A 202 -7.16 19.29 1.39
CA LEU A 202 -6.93 17.97 0.83
C LEU A 202 -6.26 17.04 1.85
N VAL A 203 -5.25 17.53 2.58
CA VAL A 203 -4.57 16.77 3.64
C VAL A 203 -5.56 16.39 4.74
N VAL A 204 -6.38 17.34 5.21
CA VAL A 204 -7.42 17.06 6.22
C VAL A 204 -8.41 16.02 5.70
N ALA A 205 -8.94 16.18 4.49
CA ALA A 205 -9.89 15.24 3.90
C ALA A 205 -9.30 13.84 3.74
N ALA A 206 -8.07 13.72 3.22
CA ALA A 206 -7.40 12.44 3.04
C ALA A 206 -7.07 11.77 4.39
N SER A 207 -6.69 12.55 5.41
CA SER A 207 -6.39 12.02 6.75
C SER A 207 -7.64 11.51 7.45
N THR A 208 -8.75 12.25 7.37
CA THR A 208 -10.03 11.82 7.95
C THR A 208 -10.61 10.60 7.26
N ASP A 209 -10.50 10.51 5.93
CA ASP A 209 -10.92 9.34 5.16
C ASP A 209 -10.11 8.09 5.55
N LYS A 210 -8.79 8.21 5.66
CA LYS A 210 -7.92 7.12 6.11
C LYS A 210 -8.22 6.69 7.55
N LEU A 211 -8.47 7.64 8.44
CA LEU A 211 -8.84 7.33 9.83
C LEU A 211 -10.17 6.58 9.90
N ALA A 212 -11.20 7.06 9.20
CA ALA A 212 -12.49 6.41 9.11
C ALA A 212 -12.40 5.01 8.49
N GLY A 213 -11.63 4.87 7.39
CA GLY A 213 -11.39 3.59 6.74
C GLY A 213 -10.73 2.57 7.66
N ASN A 214 -9.68 2.96 8.38
CA ASN A 214 -8.99 2.09 9.33
C ASN A 214 -9.89 1.70 10.52
N ALA A 215 -10.62 2.65 11.09
CA ALA A 215 -11.55 2.38 12.16
C ALA A 215 -12.63 1.38 11.72
N ARG A 216 -13.22 1.58 10.54
CA ARG A 216 -14.25 0.69 10.01
C ARG A 216 -13.72 -0.71 9.69
N THR A 217 -12.61 -0.83 8.98
CA THR A 217 -12.10 -2.15 8.56
C THR A 217 -11.59 -2.97 9.74
N THR A 218 -10.83 -2.38 10.64
CA THR A 218 -10.23 -3.12 11.76
C THR A 218 -11.24 -3.38 12.87
N THR A 219 -11.97 -2.35 13.31
CA THR A 219 -12.88 -2.47 14.46
C THR A 219 -14.12 -3.28 14.11
N VAL A 220 -14.76 -2.99 12.98
CA VAL A 220 -15.97 -3.69 12.56
C VAL A 220 -15.71 -5.16 12.28
N GLN A 221 -14.62 -5.50 11.62
CA GLN A 221 -14.28 -6.91 11.37
C GLN A 221 -14.03 -7.67 12.67
N ILE A 222 -13.26 -7.12 13.59
CA ILE A 222 -12.97 -7.78 14.87
C ILE A 222 -14.24 -7.92 15.70
N VAL A 223 -15.03 -6.87 15.83
CA VAL A 223 -16.24 -6.89 16.66
C VAL A 223 -17.31 -7.77 16.05
N MET A 224 -17.66 -7.58 14.77
CA MET A 224 -18.76 -8.31 14.14
C MET A 224 -18.42 -9.79 13.95
N PHE A 225 -17.24 -10.13 13.46
CA PHE A 225 -16.90 -11.53 13.15
C PHE A 225 -16.18 -12.23 14.30
N GLY A 226 -15.35 -11.53 15.06
CA GLY A 226 -14.61 -12.12 16.17
C GLY A 226 -15.46 -12.26 17.44
N ILE A 227 -16.21 -11.22 17.81
CA ILE A 227 -16.95 -11.18 19.07
C ILE A 227 -18.41 -11.61 18.86
N VAL A 228 -19.14 -10.98 17.94
CA VAL A 228 -20.57 -11.24 17.76
C VAL A 228 -20.85 -12.58 17.07
N ALA A 229 -20.16 -12.85 15.96
CA ALA A 229 -20.34 -14.11 15.22
C ALA A 229 -19.49 -15.26 15.79
N GLY A 230 -18.49 -14.98 16.62
CA GLY A 230 -17.60 -15.99 17.21
C GLY A 230 -16.76 -16.80 16.21
N ASN A 231 -16.80 -16.41 14.93
CA ASN A 231 -16.10 -17.12 13.87
C ASN A 231 -15.51 -16.17 12.83
N PHE A 232 -14.22 -15.91 12.95
CA PHE A 232 -13.51 -15.01 12.05
C PHE A 232 -13.39 -15.57 10.61
N ALA A 233 -13.47 -16.88 10.41
CA ALA A 233 -13.38 -17.49 9.07
C ALA A 233 -14.56 -17.10 8.16
N ILE A 234 -15.72 -16.81 8.74
CA ILE A 234 -16.90 -16.32 8.01
C ILE A 234 -16.60 -14.99 7.32
N SER A 235 -15.77 -14.13 7.92
CA SER A 235 -15.33 -12.87 7.32
C SER A 235 -14.69 -13.09 5.94
N GLY A 236 -13.78 -14.06 5.82
CA GLY A 236 -13.14 -14.39 4.54
C GLY A 236 -14.11 -14.83 3.46
N THR A 237 -15.11 -15.64 3.84
CA THR A 237 -16.15 -16.13 2.93
C THR A 237 -17.03 -14.99 2.44
N ILE A 238 -17.51 -14.15 3.33
CA ILE A 238 -18.35 -12.99 3.00
C ILE A 238 -17.58 -12.00 2.13
N MET A 239 -16.33 -11.70 2.46
CA MET A 239 -15.46 -10.84 1.65
C MET A 239 -15.29 -11.40 0.24
N GLY A 240 -15.12 -12.71 0.07
CA GLY A 240 -15.04 -13.36 -1.23
C GLY A 240 -16.28 -13.12 -2.09
N TYR A 241 -17.47 -13.24 -1.52
CA TYR A 241 -18.72 -13.01 -2.25
C TYR A 241 -19.00 -11.55 -2.57
N ILE A 242 -18.61 -10.61 -1.69
CA ILE A 242 -18.87 -9.18 -1.87
C ILE A 242 -17.84 -8.54 -2.82
N THR A 243 -16.61 -9.06 -2.88
CA THR A 243 -15.54 -8.45 -3.66
C THR A 243 -15.87 -8.36 -5.15
N ILE A 244 -16.42 -9.40 -5.75
CA ILE A 244 -16.74 -9.42 -7.19
C ILE A 244 -17.82 -8.38 -7.55
N PRO A 245 -18.98 -8.33 -6.88
CA PRO A 245 -19.98 -7.27 -7.11
C PRO A 245 -19.42 -5.86 -6.85
N ALA A 246 -18.60 -5.68 -5.81
CA ALA A 246 -17.99 -4.41 -5.51
C ALA A 246 -16.99 -3.96 -6.61
N MET A 247 -16.22 -4.89 -7.18
CA MET A 247 -15.34 -4.61 -8.32
C MET A 247 -16.12 -4.18 -9.55
N ILE A 248 -17.23 -4.86 -9.87
CA ILE A 248 -18.10 -4.51 -10.99
C ILE A 248 -18.68 -3.11 -10.77
N LEU A 249 -19.19 -2.84 -9.57
CA LEU A 249 -19.72 -1.52 -9.21
C LEU A 249 -18.66 -0.42 -9.31
N MET A 250 -17.41 -0.72 -8.92
CA MET A 250 -16.29 0.21 -9.01
C MET A 250 -15.92 0.49 -10.46
N MET A 251 -15.83 -0.52 -11.31
CA MET A 251 -15.47 -0.36 -12.72
C MET A 251 -16.53 0.43 -13.50
N PHE A 252 -17.80 0.06 -13.36
CA PHE A 252 -18.88 0.63 -14.16
C PHE A 252 -19.59 1.82 -13.48
N GLY A 253 -19.66 1.84 -12.15
CA GLY A 253 -20.33 2.89 -11.40
C GLY A 253 -19.44 4.10 -11.16
N ILE A 254 -18.36 3.94 -10.41
CA ILE A 254 -17.50 5.06 -10.01
C ILE A 254 -16.74 5.65 -11.19
N GLY A 255 -16.27 4.80 -12.12
CA GLY A 255 -15.56 5.25 -13.31
C GLY A 255 -16.43 6.15 -14.20
N THR A 256 -17.66 5.73 -14.46
CA THR A 256 -18.61 6.54 -15.25
C THR A 256 -19.07 7.80 -14.51
N LEU A 257 -19.23 7.71 -13.19
CA LEU A 257 -19.61 8.85 -12.37
C LEU A 257 -18.50 9.92 -12.34
N ALA A 258 -17.26 9.52 -12.12
CA ALA A 258 -16.11 10.43 -12.07
C ALA A 258 -15.82 11.09 -13.42
N THR A 259 -15.98 10.35 -14.53
CA THR A 259 -15.76 10.89 -15.89
C THR A 259 -16.87 11.79 -16.37
N ARG A 260 -18.14 11.51 -16.02
CA ARG A 260 -19.31 12.31 -16.46
C ARG A 260 -19.61 13.51 -15.57
N LEU A 261 -19.51 13.35 -14.25
CA LEU A 261 -19.89 14.39 -13.27
C LEU A 261 -18.69 15.22 -12.81
N GLY A 262 -17.47 14.78 -13.10
CA GLY A 262 -16.25 15.39 -12.61
C GLY A 262 -15.88 14.94 -11.18
N GLN A 263 -14.60 15.10 -10.84
CA GLN A 263 -14.02 14.59 -9.58
C GLN A 263 -14.72 15.13 -8.32
N ARG A 264 -15.08 16.43 -8.31
CA ARG A 264 -15.72 17.06 -7.14
C ARG A 264 -17.09 16.47 -6.81
N LYS A 265 -17.94 16.30 -7.81
CA LYS A 265 -19.28 15.72 -7.61
C LYS A 265 -19.21 14.24 -7.29
N GLY A 266 -18.31 13.49 -7.95
CA GLY A 266 -18.06 12.09 -7.68
C GLY A 266 -17.62 11.86 -6.23
N MET A 267 -16.70 12.68 -5.72
CA MET A 267 -16.25 12.62 -4.31
C MET A 267 -17.39 12.91 -3.32
N LEU A 268 -18.21 13.94 -3.57
CA LEU A 268 -19.36 14.26 -2.71
C LEU A 268 -20.37 13.09 -2.67
N ILE A 269 -20.71 12.50 -3.80
CA ILE A 269 -21.63 11.37 -3.87
C ILE A 269 -21.06 10.17 -3.11
N GLY A 270 -19.78 9.87 -3.30
CA GLY A 270 -19.10 8.78 -2.58
C GLY A 270 -19.09 9.00 -1.07
N THR A 271 -18.80 10.23 -0.61
CA THR A 271 -18.79 10.56 0.83
C THR A 271 -20.19 10.46 1.43
N ILE A 272 -21.20 11.00 0.77
CA ILE A 272 -22.60 10.91 1.24
C ILE A 272 -23.05 9.45 1.29
N GLY A 273 -22.76 8.69 0.23
CA GLY A 273 -23.05 7.24 0.21
C GLY A 273 -22.38 6.46 1.34
N GLY A 274 -21.13 6.81 1.68
CA GLY A 274 -20.39 6.21 2.79
C GLY A 274 -20.90 6.59 4.19
N ILE A 275 -21.63 7.70 4.33
CA ILE A 275 -22.26 8.11 5.58
C ILE A 275 -23.60 7.38 5.80
N VAL A 276 -24.32 7.09 4.71
CA VAL A 276 -25.64 6.44 4.77
C VAL A 276 -25.54 4.93 4.97
N MET A 277 -24.42 4.31 4.59
CA MET A 277 -24.13 2.88 4.84
C MET A 277 -23.55 2.64 6.24
#